data_70267cb6a49b0217c2b12afc929ecc9e
#
_entry.id   70267cb6a49b0217c2b12afc929ecc9e
#
_cell.length_a   1.000
_cell.length_b   1.000
_cell.length_c   1.000
_cell.angle_alpha   90.00
_cell.angle_beta   90.00
_cell.angle_gamma   90.00
#
_symmetry.space_group_name_H-M   'P 1'
#
loop_
_entity.id
_entity.type
_entity.pdbx_description
1 polymer ?
#
loop_
_entity_poly.entity_id
_entity_poly.type
_entity_poly.pdbx_seq_one_letter_code
_entity_poly.pdbx_strand_id
1 'polypeptide(L)'
;MTEYRWERLTAPELKARAAAGALVVLPIGSLEQHGPHLPVWTDSYCAHEIALRGVAEAGAPAVVLPPLWLGLSEHHLPFGGTITLDHATFHAVLRCVVRSLLADGFARLLIV
;
A
#
# COMPACT_ATOMS: atom_id res chain seq x y z
N MET A 1 -16.59 0.09 15.39
CA MET A 1 -16.18 0.25 13.99
C MET A 1 -14.92 -0.55 13.71
N THR A 2 -14.87 -1.27 12.60
CA THR A 2 -13.72 -2.11 12.26
C THR A 2 -12.54 -1.25 11.84
N GLU A 3 -11.37 -1.48 12.44
CA GLU A 3 -10.12 -0.86 11.98
C GLU A 3 -9.53 -1.71 10.84
N TYR A 4 -9.27 -1.10 9.72
CA TYR A 4 -8.68 -1.73 8.53
C TYR A 4 -7.21 -1.37 8.32
N ARG A 5 -6.72 -0.28 8.94
CA ARG A 5 -5.36 0.19 8.75
C ARG A 5 -4.38 -0.70 9.48
N TRP A 6 -3.46 -1.29 8.73
CA TRP A 6 -2.42 -2.16 9.26
C TRP A 6 -1.61 -1.52 10.39
N GLU A 7 -1.19 -0.28 10.18
CA GLU A 7 -0.33 0.46 11.10
C GLU A 7 -1.00 0.83 12.44
N ARG A 8 -2.29 0.58 12.55
CA ARG A 8 -3.05 0.79 13.79
C ARG A 8 -3.36 -0.51 14.54
N LEU A 9 -2.99 -1.64 13.97
CA LEU A 9 -3.20 -2.95 14.57
C LEU A 9 -1.90 -3.44 15.21
N THR A 10 -2.06 -4.16 16.29
CA THR A 10 -0.93 -4.83 16.97
C THR A 10 -0.58 -6.15 16.27
N ALA A 11 0.62 -6.67 16.53
CA ALA A 11 1.03 -7.95 15.95
C ALA A 11 0.09 -9.13 16.31
N PRO A 12 -0.41 -9.27 17.55
CA PRO A 12 -1.42 -10.29 17.85
C PRO A 12 -2.73 -10.13 17.07
N GLU A 13 -3.20 -8.89 16.88
CA GLU A 13 -4.40 -8.61 16.08
C GLU A 13 -4.19 -8.98 14.62
N LEU A 14 -3.03 -8.65 14.04
CA LEU A 14 -2.69 -9.02 12.66
C LEU A 14 -2.60 -10.53 12.49
N LYS A 15 -2.02 -11.25 13.45
CA LYS A 15 -2.02 -12.72 13.43
C LYS A 15 -3.44 -13.30 13.47
N ALA A 16 -4.32 -12.72 14.26
CA ALA A 16 -5.72 -13.15 14.29
C ALA A 16 -6.43 -12.88 12.96
N ARG A 17 -6.13 -11.75 12.31
CA ARG A 17 -6.66 -11.44 10.97
C ARG A 17 -6.14 -12.44 9.92
N ALA A 18 -4.86 -12.78 9.95
CA ALA A 18 -4.29 -13.79 9.05
C ALA A 18 -4.96 -15.16 9.25
N ALA A 19 -5.12 -15.60 10.51
CA ALA A 19 -5.79 -16.85 10.84
C ALA A 19 -7.26 -16.88 10.35
N ALA A 20 -7.92 -15.73 10.37
CA ALA A 20 -9.29 -15.57 9.85
C ALA A 20 -9.35 -15.46 8.32
N GLY A 21 -8.23 -15.54 7.62
CA GLY A 21 -8.17 -15.48 6.16
C GLY A 21 -8.39 -14.09 5.56
N ALA A 22 -8.06 -13.03 6.30
CA ALA A 22 -8.23 -11.67 5.81
C ALA A 22 -7.44 -11.42 4.52
N LEU A 23 -8.04 -10.62 3.63
CA LEU A 23 -7.37 -10.09 2.45
C LEU A 23 -6.43 -8.95 2.87
N VAL A 24 -5.20 -8.97 2.40
CA VAL A 24 -4.32 -7.81 2.51
C VAL A 24 -4.46 -6.95 1.27
N VAL A 25 -4.66 -5.66 1.43
CA VAL A 25 -4.66 -4.70 0.33
C VAL A 25 -3.40 -3.85 0.43
N LEU A 26 -2.60 -3.86 -0.63
CA LEU A 26 -1.41 -3.01 -0.76
C LEU A 26 -1.70 -1.88 -1.74
N PRO A 27 -1.93 -0.65 -1.24
CA PRO A 27 -1.99 0.51 -2.12
C PRO A 27 -0.59 0.84 -2.64
N ILE A 28 -0.45 1.00 -3.94
CA ILE A 28 0.78 1.47 -4.56
C ILE A 28 0.54 2.87 -5.10
N GLY A 29 1.37 3.79 -4.66
CA GLY A 29 1.35 5.16 -5.11
C GLY A 29 2.68 5.57 -5.74
N SER A 30 2.99 6.83 -5.59
CA SER A 30 4.26 7.43 -6.00
C SER A 30 4.49 8.72 -5.22
N LEU A 31 5.70 9.23 -5.28
CA LEU A 31 6.04 10.56 -4.81
C LEU A 31 6.60 11.33 -6.02
N GLU A 32 5.71 11.97 -6.76
CA GLU A 32 6.05 12.59 -8.03
C GLU A 32 5.34 13.92 -8.24
N GLN A 33 5.96 14.78 -9.01
CA GLN A 33 5.39 16.09 -9.34
C GLN A 33 4.02 15.94 -10.00
N HIS A 34 3.11 16.85 -9.68
CA HIS A 34 1.75 16.93 -10.23
C HIS A 34 1.39 18.34 -10.68
N GLY A 35 2.35 19.01 -11.33
CA GLY A 35 2.19 20.40 -11.74
C GLY A 35 2.20 21.38 -10.56
N PRO A 36 1.85 22.65 -10.81
CA PRO A 36 1.87 23.67 -9.77
C PRO A 36 0.66 23.64 -8.82
N HIS A 37 -0.34 22.80 -9.08
CA HIS A 37 -1.64 22.85 -8.42
C HIS A 37 -1.95 21.66 -7.50
N LEU A 38 -1.22 20.56 -7.60
CA LEU A 38 -1.41 19.37 -6.76
C LEU A 38 -0.13 19.00 -6.02
N PRO A 39 -0.24 18.48 -4.80
CA PRO A 39 0.92 18.04 -4.04
C PRO A 39 1.52 16.76 -4.63
N VAL A 40 2.81 16.55 -4.37
CA VAL A 40 3.53 15.35 -4.83
C VAL A 40 3.03 14.05 -4.18
N TRP A 41 2.23 14.13 -3.13
CA TRP A 41 1.65 13.00 -2.41
C TRP A 41 0.31 12.51 -3.01
N THR A 42 -0.16 13.09 -4.10
CA THR A 42 -1.49 12.85 -4.67
C THR A 42 -1.76 11.37 -4.92
N ASP A 43 -0.89 10.67 -5.61
CA ASP A 43 -1.12 9.26 -5.96
C ASP A 43 -1.15 8.36 -4.72
N SER A 44 -0.22 8.53 -3.81
CA SER A 44 -0.16 7.74 -2.58
C SER A 44 -1.38 7.99 -1.68
N TYR A 45 -1.81 9.23 -1.59
CA TYR A 45 -3.03 9.59 -0.86
C TYR A 45 -4.26 8.93 -1.48
N CYS A 46 -4.45 9.08 -2.80
CA CYS A 46 -5.60 8.53 -3.50
C CYS A 46 -5.64 7.00 -3.41
N ALA A 47 -4.52 6.34 -3.65
CA ALA A 47 -4.46 4.87 -3.57
C ALA A 47 -4.85 4.37 -2.17
N HIS A 48 -4.34 5.00 -1.12
CA HIS A 48 -4.64 4.60 0.26
C HIS A 48 -6.11 4.86 0.62
N GLU A 49 -6.64 6.04 0.30
CA GLU A 49 -8.03 6.39 0.60
C GLU A 49 -9.03 5.51 -0.15
N ILE A 50 -8.77 5.22 -1.43
CA ILE A 50 -9.62 4.33 -2.23
C ILE A 50 -9.60 2.92 -1.64
N ALA A 51 -8.44 2.40 -1.26
CA ALA A 51 -8.33 1.09 -0.64
C ALA A 51 -9.13 1.00 0.67
N LEU A 52 -8.97 1.99 1.57
CA LEU A 52 -9.70 2.04 2.84
C LEU A 52 -11.21 2.10 2.64
N ARG A 53 -11.66 2.97 1.75
CA ARG A 53 -13.10 3.11 1.46
C ARG A 53 -13.66 1.86 0.80
N GLY A 54 -12.90 1.27 -0.12
CA GLY A 54 -13.29 0.05 -0.80
C GLY A 54 -13.50 -1.14 0.14
N VAL A 55 -12.56 -1.37 1.06
CA VAL A 55 -12.71 -2.47 2.03
C VAL A 55 -13.83 -2.21 3.04
N ALA A 56 -14.03 -0.95 3.44
CA ALA A 56 -15.12 -0.58 4.34
C ALA A 56 -16.48 -0.80 3.68
N GLU A 57 -16.63 -0.39 2.43
CA GLU A 57 -17.85 -0.57 1.65
C GLU A 57 -18.15 -2.04 1.39
N ALA A 58 -17.13 -2.81 1.06
CA ALA A 58 -17.28 -4.25 0.82
C ALA A 58 -17.64 -5.05 2.08
N GLY A 59 -17.33 -4.53 3.27
CA GLY A 59 -17.56 -5.24 4.53
C GLY A 59 -16.80 -6.57 4.63
N ALA A 60 -15.79 -6.78 3.80
CA ALA A 60 -15.03 -8.01 3.76
C ALA A 60 -13.93 -8.02 4.85
N PRO A 61 -13.55 -9.21 5.36
CA PRO A 61 -12.39 -9.33 6.23
C PRO A 61 -11.12 -8.93 5.47
N ALA A 62 -10.60 -7.75 5.76
CA ALA A 62 -9.44 -7.20 5.08
C ALA A 62 -8.60 -6.33 6.02
N VAL A 63 -7.34 -6.14 5.66
CA VAL A 63 -6.43 -5.14 6.23
C VAL A 63 -5.75 -4.38 5.10
N VAL A 64 -5.52 -3.09 5.29
CA VAL A 64 -4.92 -2.22 4.30
C VAL A 64 -3.55 -1.79 4.79
N LEU A 65 -2.51 -2.12 4.05
CA LEU A 65 -1.14 -1.69 4.34
C LEU A 65 -0.99 -0.18 4.15
N PRO A 66 -0.04 0.45 4.83
CA PRO A 66 0.40 1.78 4.46
C PRO A 66 0.75 1.82 2.97
N PRO A 67 0.51 2.93 2.28
CA PRO A 67 0.78 2.97 0.85
C PRO A 67 2.28 2.81 0.57
N LEU A 68 2.61 2.01 -0.43
CA LEU A 68 3.95 2.01 -0.99
C LEU A 68 4.11 3.29 -1.81
N TRP A 69 4.71 4.29 -1.22
CA TRP A 69 4.83 5.62 -1.80
C TRP A 69 6.01 5.79 -2.74
N LEU A 70 6.91 4.82 -2.79
CA LEU A 70 8.04 4.77 -3.73
C LEU A 70 7.62 3.96 -4.95
N GLY A 71 7.44 4.63 -6.08
CA GLY A 71 7.01 4.02 -7.33
C GLY A 71 8.06 4.17 -8.43
N LEU A 72 7.61 4.05 -9.67
CA LEU A 72 8.41 4.15 -10.89
C LEU A 72 8.12 5.49 -11.59
N SER A 73 8.81 6.53 -11.16
CA SER A 73 8.55 7.92 -11.55
C SER A 73 9.75 8.63 -12.18
N GLU A 74 10.67 7.89 -12.79
CA GLU A 74 11.90 8.44 -13.35
C GLU A 74 11.65 9.56 -14.36
N HIS A 75 10.59 9.44 -15.15
CA HIS A 75 10.19 10.45 -16.14
C HIS A 75 9.71 11.77 -15.52
N HIS A 76 9.45 11.83 -14.23
CA HIS A 76 9.10 13.05 -13.50
C HIS A 76 10.28 13.75 -12.82
N LEU A 77 11.47 13.13 -12.78
CA LEU A 77 12.66 13.69 -12.11
C LEU A 77 13.01 15.10 -12.54
N PRO A 78 12.95 15.46 -13.85
CA PRO A 78 13.31 16.81 -14.31
C PRO A 78 12.48 17.93 -13.70
N PHE A 79 11.29 17.64 -13.20
CA PHE A 79 10.36 18.66 -12.66
C PHE A 79 10.55 18.94 -11.16
N GLY A 80 11.40 18.19 -10.47
CA GLY A 80 11.60 18.33 -9.03
C GLY A 80 10.52 17.66 -8.17
N GLY A 81 10.79 17.53 -6.89
CA GLY A 81 9.85 16.97 -5.90
C GLY A 81 9.57 15.46 -6.03
N THR A 82 10.28 14.77 -6.91
CA THR A 82 10.05 13.36 -7.23
C THR A 82 11.13 12.49 -6.61
N ILE A 83 10.71 11.37 -6.01
CA ILE A 83 11.60 10.30 -5.56
C ILE A 83 11.14 9.02 -6.24
N THR A 84 12.04 8.32 -6.91
CA THR A 84 11.71 7.12 -7.67
C THR A 84 12.60 5.95 -7.33
N LEU A 85 12.06 4.75 -7.50
CA LEU A 85 12.84 3.52 -7.55
C LEU A 85 13.12 3.13 -9.01
N ASP A 86 14.16 2.35 -9.24
CA ASP A 86 14.32 1.63 -10.49
C ASP A 86 13.45 0.33 -10.49
N HIS A 87 13.27 -0.30 -11.65
CA HIS A 87 12.44 -1.48 -11.79
C HIS A 87 12.92 -2.65 -10.92
N ALA A 88 14.22 -2.90 -10.86
CA ALA A 88 14.78 -4.01 -10.10
C ALA A 88 14.54 -3.82 -8.60
N THR A 89 14.74 -2.62 -8.10
CA THR A 89 14.52 -2.27 -6.69
C THR A 89 13.03 -2.31 -6.35
N PHE A 90 12.17 -1.81 -7.21
CA PHE A 90 10.72 -1.86 -7.02
C PHE A 90 10.21 -3.31 -6.90
N HIS A 91 10.65 -4.20 -7.81
CA HIS A 91 10.32 -5.62 -7.73
C HIS A 91 10.88 -6.29 -6.47
N ALA A 92 12.09 -5.91 -6.04
CA ALA A 92 12.68 -6.43 -4.80
C ALA A 92 11.86 -6.02 -3.57
N VAL A 93 11.39 -4.78 -3.51
CA VAL A 93 10.51 -4.30 -2.43
C VAL A 93 9.21 -5.10 -2.41
N LEU A 94 8.53 -5.27 -3.55
CA LEU A 94 7.31 -6.07 -3.63
C LEU A 94 7.53 -7.52 -3.18
N ARG A 95 8.64 -8.12 -3.59
CA ARG A 95 9.02 -9.47 -3.15
C ARG A 95 9.16 -9.57 -1.65
N CYS A 96 9.83 -8.60 -1.02
CA CYS A 96 9.99 -8.54 0.43
C CYS A 96 8.64 -8.42 1.16
N VAL A 97 7.75 -7.58 0.64
CA VAL A 97 6.39 -7.43 1.19
C VAL A 97 5.64 -8.77 1.13
N VAL A 98 5.59 -9.40 -0.03
CA VAL A 98 4.90 -10.69 -0.23
C VAL A 98 5.47 -11.77 0.69
N ARG A 99 6.79 -11.89 0.79
CA ARG A 99 7.44 -12.87 1.66
C ARG A 99 7.11 -12.65 3.13
N SER A 100 7.07 -11.40 3.57
CA SER A 100 6.71 -11.05 4.95
C SER A 100 5.26 -11.42 5.26
N LEU A 101 4.34 -11.13 4.34
CA LEU A 101 2.93 -11.47 4.49
C LEU A 101 2.72 -12.99 4.57
N LEU A 102 3.41 -13.75 3.71
CA LEU A 102 3.35 -15.22 3.72
C LEU A 102 3.89 -15.78 5.04
N ALA A 103 4.99 -15.23 5.56
CA ALA A 103 5.55 -15.63 6.85
C ALA A 103 4.60 -15.39 8.02
N ASP A 104 3.78 -14.33 7.92
CA ASP A 104 2.75 -14.01 8.92
C ASP A 104 1.47 -14.84 8.77
N GLY A 105 1.33 -15.62 7.70
CA GLY A 105 0.17 -16.47 7.43
C GLY A 105 -0.91 -15.86 6.56
N PHE A 106 -0.68 -14.69 5.99
CA PHE A 106 -1.61 -14.13 5.00
C PHE A 106 -1.44 -14.85 3.66
N ALA A 107 -2.55 -15.25 3.05
CA ALA A 107 -2.56 -16.04 1.82
C ALA A 107 -3.12 -15.27 0.61
N ARG A 108 -3.66 -14.08 0.83
CA ARG A 108 -4.33 -13.29 -0.22
C ARG A 108 -3.84 -11.85 -0.18
N LEU A 109 -3.39 -11.36 -1.32
CA LEU A 109 -2.93 -9.98 -1.51
C LEU A 109 -3.59 -9.39 -2.74
N LEU A 110 -4.17 -8.21 -2.58
CA LEU A 110 -4.65 -7.36 -3.66
C LEU A 110 -3.77 -6.10 -3.74
N ILE A 111 -3.24 -5.84 -4.90
CA ILE A 111 -2.49 -4.61 -5.19
C ILE A 111 -3.43 -3.63 -5.92
N VAL A 112 -3.48 -2.40 -5.46
CA VAL A 112 -4.28 -1.33 -6.04
C VAL A 112 -3.49 -0.07 -6.26
#